data_aaca446741d2b320f28e0b8f916b1d2a
#
_entry.id   aaca446741d2b320f28e0b8f916b1d2a
#
_cell.length_a   1.000
_cell.length_b   1.000
_cell.length_c   1.000
_cell.angle_alpha   90.00
_cell.angle_beta   90.00
_cell.angle_gamma   90.00
#
_symmetry.space_group_name_H-M   'P 1'
#
loop_
_entity.id
_entity.type
_entity.pdbx_description
1 polymer ?
#
loop_
_entity_poly.entity_id
_entity_poly.type
_entity_poly.pdbx_seq_one_letter_code
_entity_poly.pdbx_strand_id
1 'polypeptide(L)'
;MSHERTFIKPDYEEIKSKMENNPKLHFSVVWEKYQQGDASMTLEEKRQLYYGYVITKDYSPYKSIHISKEMKAIMHKEKPTKKDWKTLVSLQNTSLSIEPFHCRYLYWQSVAYKALGKSEDAHRNINKIKCIMDALVSTGDGWSKETAIHVIAVSQEYDFLFLNGLEMHTQLFIDGGYDVLQVVSSEGNEEDMTLMGNEDNLNELWFDVNQAMKRIGR
;
A
#
# COMPACT_ATOMS: atom_id res chain seq x y z
N MET A 1 -9.10 -22.61 18.13
CA MET A 1 -10.28 -22.11 17.39
C MET A 1 -9.76 -21.07 16.42
N SER A 2 -9.64 -21.42 15.15
CA SER A 2 -9.27 -20.45 14.10
C SER A 2 -10.46 -19.48 13.96
N HIS A 3 -10.24 -18.22 14.33
CA HIS A 3 -11.18 -17.17 13.95
C HIS A 3 -11.15 -17.08 12.42
N GLU A 4 -12.18 -17.55 11.75
CA GLU A 4 -12.39 -17.29 10.33
C GLU A 4 -12.33 -15.77 10.12
N ARG A 5 -11.31 -15.31 9.40
CA ARG A 5 -11.21 -13.89 9.04
C ARG A 5 -12.30 -13.61 8.02
N THR A 6 -13.19 -12.68 8.34
CA THR A 6 -14.18 -12.20 7.39
C THR A 6 -13.56 -11.10 6.54
N PHE A 7 -13.46 -11.35 5.24
CA PHE A 7 -12.98 -10.37 4.26
C PHE A 7 -14.19 -9.63 3.66
N ILE A 8 -14.06 -8.32 3.51
CA ILE A 8 -15.14 -7.46 3.00
C ILE A 8 -14.61 -6.68 1.80
N LYS A 9 -15.11 -6.99 0.61
CA LYS A 9 -14.79 -6.21 -0.59
C LYS A 9 -15.32 -4.77 -0.44
N PRO A 10 -14.66 -3.75 -1.05
CA PRO A 10 -15.14 -2.38 -0.98
C PRO A 10 -16.43 -2.21 -1.80
N ASP A 11 -17.47 -1.67 -1.16
CA ASP A 11 -18.64 -1.13 -1.81
C ASP A 11 -18.45 0.37 -2.01
N TYR A 12 -18.20 0.79 -3.24
CA TYR A 12 -17.89 2.18 -3.56
C TYR A 12 -19.09 3.12 -3.44
N GLU A 13 -20.32 2.61 -3.61
CA GLU A 13 -21.51 3.40 -3.39
C GLU A 13 -21.75 3.65 -1.89
N GLU A 14 -21.55 2.62 -1.05
CA GLU A 14 -21.61 2.75 0.39
C GLU A 14 -20.52 3.69 0.91
N ILE A 15 -19.27 3.56 0.40
CA ILE A 15 -18.15 4.44 0.75
C ILE A 15 -18.47 5.89 0.41
N LYS A 16 -19.01 6.14 -0.78
CA LYS A 16 -19.44 7.47 -1.21
C LYS A 16 -20.53 8.04 -0.30
N SER A 17 -21.55 7.26 -0.03
CA SER A 17 -22.64 7.65 0.87
C SER A 17 -22.13 8.00 2.27
N LYS A 18 -21.19 7.20 2.82
CA LYS A 18 -20.57 7.50 4.12
C LYS A 18 -19.73 8.78 4.09
N MET A 19 -19.00 9.03 3.00
CA MET A 19 -18.25 10.29 2.84
C MET A 19 -19.16 11.52 2.86
N GLU A 20 -20.35 11.41 2.28
CA GLU A 20 -21.29 12.53 2.16
C GLU A 20 -22.11 12.75 3.45
N ASN A 21 -22.47 11.66 4.15
CA ASN A 21 -23.45 11.68 5.25
C ASN A 21 -22.87 11.49 6.65
N ASN A 22 -21.58 11.06 6.77
CA ASN A 22 -20.94 10.89 8.07
C ASN A 22 -19.74 11.84 8.20
N PRO A 23 -19.84 12.91 8.99
CA PRO A 23 -18.77 13.89 9.15
C PRO A 23 -17.43 13.31 9.60
N LYS A 24 -17.43 12.21 10.38
CA LYS A 24 -16.19 11.53 10.84
C LYS A 24 -15.50 10.74 9.73
N LEU A 25 -16.26 10.31 8.71
CA LEU A 25 -15.78 9.54 7.57
C LEU A 25 -15.65 10.40 6.30
N HIS A 26 -15.88 11.71 6.40
CA HIS A 26 -15.60 12.64 5.30
C HIS A 26 -14.12 12.55 4.91
N PHE A 27 -13.84 12.53 3.60
CA PHE A 27 -12.48 12.26 3.11
C PHE A 27 -11.43 13.20 3.71
N SER A 28 -11.72 14.50 3.85
CA SER A 28 -10.77 15.44 4.43
C SER A 28 -10.40 15.11 5.89
N VAL A 29 -11.32 14.54 6.67
CA VAL A 29 -11.09 14.19 8.08
C VAL A 29 -10.18 12.96 8.18
N VAL A 30 -10.50 11.89 7.45
CA VAL A 30 -9.67 10.68 7.46
C VAL A 30 -8.32 10.91 6.78
N TRP A 31 -8.27 11.81 5.79
CA TRP A 31 -7.03 12.25 5.15
C TRP A 31 -6.11 13.00 6.12
N GLU A 32 -6.64 13.91 6.91
CA GLU A 32 -5.86 14.64 7.93
C GLU A 32 -5.25 13.68 8.95
N LYS A 33 -6.05 12.75 9.49
CA LYS A 33 -5.55 11.68 10.38
C LYS A 33 -4.42 10.89 9.74
N TYR A 34 -4.58 10.48 8.49
CA TYR A 34 -3.54 9.77 7.75
C TYR A 34 -2.28 10.62 7.60
N GLN A 35 -2.39 11.91 7.24
CA GLN A 35 -1.23 12.79 7.10
C GLN A 35 -0.46 12.94 8.42
N GLN A 36 -1.16 12.94 9.53
CA GLN A 36 -0.56 12.98 10.87
C GLN A 36 0.01 11.62 11.30
N GLY A 37 -0.30 10.54 10.58
CA GLY A 37 0.08 9.17 10.97
C GLY A 37 -0.62 8.71 12.24
N ASP A 38 -1.91 9.06 12.37
CA ASP A 38 -2.72 8.71 13.54
C ASP A 38 -2.90 7.19 13.64
N ALA A 39 -2.22 6.59 14.63
CA ALA A 39 -2.28 5.14 14.86
C ALA A 39 -3.63 4.68 15.44
N SER A 40 -4.49 5.59 15.89
CA SER A 40 -5.80 5.28 16.48
C SER A 40 -6.91 5.12 15.45
N MET A 41 -6.63 5.34 14.16
CA MET A 41 -7.61 5.15 13.09
C MET A 41 -8.21 3.75 13.13
N THR A 42 -9.55 3.68 13.16
CA THR A 42 -10.29 2.43 13.07
C THR A 42 -10.14 1.79 11.70
N LEU A 43 -10.42 0.49 11.57
CA LEU A 43 -10.40 -0.18 10.27
C LEU A 43 -11.38 0.48 9.28
N GLU A 44 -12.54 0.92 9.73
CA GLU A 44 -13.52 1.63 8.90
C GLU A 44 -12.92 2.94 8.36
N GLU A 45 -12.26 3.75 9.19
CA GLU A 45 -11.60 4.99 8.76
C GLU A 45 -10.47 4.74 7.76
N LYS A 46 -9.68 3.66 7.97
CA LYS A 46 -8.60 3.24 7.05
C LYS A 46 -9.17 2.83 5.69
N ARG A 47 -10.24 2.04 5.69
CA ARG A 47 -10.94 1.63 4.46
C ARG A 47 -11.58 2.83 3.77
N GLN A 48 -12.21 3.72 4.53
CA GLN A 48 -12.83 4.94 4.02
C GLN A 48 -11.79 5.86 3.37
N LEU A 49 -10.60 6.00 3.96
CA LEU A 49 -9.49 6.73 3.40
C LEU A 49 -9.01 6.11 2.09
N TYR A 50 -8.63 4.83 2.15
CA TYR A 50 -7.94 4.18 1.03
C TYR A 50 -8.86 3.98 -0.17
N TYR A 51 -10.02 3.37 0.03
CA TYR A 51 -10.98 3.15 -1.04
C TYR A 51 -11.77 4.42 -1.42
N GLY A 52 -12.01 5.33 -0.48
CA GLY A 52 -12.62 6.62 -0.75
C GLY A 52 -11.76 7.54 -1.60
N TYR A 53 -10.43 7.35 -1.64
CA TYR A 53 -9.54 8.10 -2.53
C TYR A 53 -9.93 7.98 -4.00
N VAL A 54 -10.46 6.83 -4.41
CA VAL A 54 -10.94 6.57 -5.78
C VAL A 54 -12.01 7.57 -6.24
N ILE A 55 -12.80 8.09 -5.30
CA ILE A 55 -13.90 9.03 -5.59
C ILE A 55 -13.39 10.48 -5.69
N THR A 56 -12.18 10.74 -5.24
CA THR A 56 -11.60 12.08 -5.29
C THR A 56 -11.11 12.44 -6.70
N LYS A 57 -11.03 13.74 -6.98
CA LYS A 57 -10.50 14.25 -8.25
C LYS A 57 -9.00 13.97 -8.45
N ASP A 58 -8.29 13.66 -7.37
CA ASP A 58 -6.85 13.46 -7.37
C ASP A 58 -6.48 12.01 -7.71
N TYR A 59 -7.45 11.09 -7.68
CA TYR A 59 -7.24 9.70 -8.03
C TYR A 59 -6.97 9.53 -9.53
N SER A 60 -5.93 8.77 -9.84
CA SER A 60 -5.64 8.29 -11.18
C SER A 60 -4.86 6.97 -11.07
N PRO A 61 -5.44 5.86 -11.53
CA PRO A 61 -4.78 4.54 -11.44
C PRO A 61 -3.56 4.40 -12.35
N TYR A 62 -3.42 5.30 -13.32
CA TYR A 62 -2.33 5.29 -14.31
C TYR A 62 -1.25 6.35 -14.04
N LYS A 63 -1.31 7.04 -12.91
CA LYS A 63 -0.19 7.90 -12.52
C LYS A 63 1.03 7.00 -12.28
N SER A 64 2.00 7.11 -13.16
CA SER A 64 3.26 6.37 -13.05
C SER A 64 4.31 7.33 -12.51
N ILE A 65 4.84 7.00 -11.35
CA ILE A 65 6.01 7.70 -10.83
C ILE A 65 7.24 6.92 -11.27
N HIS A 66 8.01 7.53 -12.16
CA HIS A 66 9.32 6.97 -12.49
C HIS A 66 10.27 7.20 -11.32
N ILE A 67 10.76 6.10 -10.73
CA ILE A 67 11.87 6.15 -9.77
C ILE A 67 13.05 6.81 -10.50
N SER A 68 13.44 8.00 -10.05
CA SER A 68 14.56 8.70 -10.64
C SER A 68 15.86 7.89 -10.49
N LYS A 69 16.79 8.04 -11.43
CA LYS A 69 18.12 7.42 -11.31
C LYS A 69 18.81 7.79 -10.00
N GLU A 70 18.60 9.02 -9.54
CA GLU A 70 19.15 9.53 -8.29
C GLU A 70 18.55 8.82 -7.06
N MET A 71 17.22 8.61 -7.02
CA MET A 71 16.59 7.82 -5.95
C MET A 71 17.17 6.41 -5.89
N LYS A 72 17.22 5.72 -7.03
CA LYS A 72 17.81 4.37 -7.11
C LYS A 72 19.25 4.35 -6.61
N ALA A 73 20.08 5.29 -7.05
CA ALA A 73 21.49 5.37 -6.66
C ALA A 73 21.64 5.56 -5.14
N ILE A 74 20.79 6.39 -4.50
CA ILE A 74 20.85 6.59 -3.06
C ILE A 74 20.37 5.33 -2.31
N MET A 75 19.30 4.69 -2.76
CA MET A 75 18.74 3.49 -2.11
C MET A 75 19.69 2.30 -2.15
N HIS A 76 20.53 2.17 -3.20
CA HIS A 76 21.51 1.09 -3.36
C HIS A 76 22.91 1.47 -2.85
N LYS A 77 23.09 2.69 -2.31
CA LYS A 77 24.38 3.14 -1.82
C LYS A 77 24.71 2.44 -0.50
N GLU A 78 25.84 1.78 -0.40
CA GLU A 78 26.26 1.05 0.80
C GLU A 78 26.36 1.95 2.05
N LYS A 79 26.82 3.18 1.90
CA LYS A 79 26.95 4.17 2.97
C LYS A 79 26.39 5.53 2.54
N PRO A 80 25.07 5.72 2.58
CA PRO A 80 24.49 7.02 2.25
C PRO A 80 24.90 8.10 3.25
N THR A 81 25.22 9.28 2.75
CA THR A 81 25.54 10.45 3.57
C THR A 81 24.27 11.15 4.08
N LYS A 82 24.43 12.03 5.06
CA LYS A 82 23.31 12.89 5.53
C LYS A 82 22.70 13.73 4.40
N LYS A 83 23.48 14.12 3.39
CA LYS A 83 22.99 14.82 2.20
C LYS A 83 22.16 13.89 1.33
N ASP A 84 22.60 12.65 1.10
CA ASP A 84 21.87 11.67 0.33
C ASP A 84 20.46 11.42 0.94
N TRP A 85 20.40 11.23 2.26
CA TRP A 85 19.13 11.05 2.97
C TRP A 85 18.18 12.24 2.83
N LYS A 86 18.68 13.47 2.92
CA LYS A 86 17.86 14.67 2.70
C LYS A 86 17.35 14.73 1.27
N THR A 87 18.20 14.42 0.29
CA THR A 87 17.82 14.37 -1.12
C THR A 87 16.75 13.31 -1.36
N LEU A 88 16.90 12.10 -0.79
CA LEU A 88 15.92 11.03 -0.90
C LEU A 88 14.55 11.46 -0.35
N VAL A 89 14.51 12.04 0.84
CA VAL A 89 13.26 12.57 1.43
C VAL A 89 12.60 13.60 0.52
N SER A 90 13.36 14.53 -0.06
CA SER A 90 12.82 15.54 -0.96
C SER A 90 12.22 14.94 -2.23
N LEU A 91 12.91 14.01 -2.87
CA LEU A 91 12.45 13.32 -4.07
C LEU A 91 11.18 12.51 -3.79
N GLN A 92 11.15 11.79 -2.65
CA GLN A 92 9.99 10.98 -2.24
C GLN A 92 8.80 11.84 -1.85
N ASN A 93 8.99 13.02 -1.28
CA ASN A 93 7.89 13.96 -1.03
C ASN A 93 7.18 14.34 -2.33
N THR A 94 7.94 14.61 -3.39
CA THR A 94 7.38 14.89 -4.72
C THR A 94 6.60 13.69 -5.25
N SER A 95 7.14 12.49 -5.13
CA SER A 95 6.47 11.26 -5.57
C SER A 95 5.20 10.99 -4.76
N LEU A 96 5.25 11.11 -3.44
CA LEU A 96 4.11 10.89 -2.54
C LEU A 96 3.01 11.96 -2.67
N SER A 97 3.31 13.14 -3.24
CA SER A 97 2.27 14.11 -3.60
C SER A 97 1.43 13.66 -4.80
N ILE A 98 1.95 12.75 -5.61
CA ILE A 98 1.27 12.18 -6.79
C ILE A 98 0.61 10.85 -6.44
N GLU A 99 1.34 9.95 -5.77
CA GLU A 99 0.86 8.64 -5.29
C GLU A 99 1.00 8.54 -3.77
N PRO A 100 0.02 9.06 -3.01
CA PRO A 100 0.15 9.20 -1.56
C PRO A 100 0.17 7.87 -0.80
N PHE A 101 -0.24 6.79 -1.43
CA PHE A 101 -0.31 5.45 -0.85
C PHE A 101 0.80 4.50 -1.33
N HIS A 102 1.89 5.05 -1.87
CA HIS A 102 3.03 4.25 -2.30
C HIS A 102 3.89 3.83 -1.09
N CYS A 103 3.65 2.60 -0.59
CA CYS A 103 4.23 2.12 0.67
C CYS A 103 5.74 1.98 0.65
N ARG A 104 6.35 1.57 -0.47
CA ARG A 104 7.83 1.51 -0.59
C ARG A 104 8.49 2.87 -0.43
N TYR A 105 7.86 3.94 -0.92
CA TYR A 105 8.41 5.28 -0.72
C TYR A 105 8.27 5.72 0.73
N LEU A 106 7.14 5.46 1.38
CA LEU A 106 6.96 5.73 2.80
C LEU A 106 7.98 4.94 3.65
N TYR A 107 8.24 3.68 3.29
CA TYR A 107 9.24 2.85 3.97
C TYR A 107 10.64 3.46 3.86
N TRP A 108 11.14 3.69 2.64
CA TRP A 108 12.46 4.27 2.43
C TRP A 108 12.60 5.67 3.02
N GLN A 109 11.54 6.45 3.00
CA GLN A 109 11.50 7.75 3.67
C GLN A 109 11.59 7.60 5.20
N SER A 110 10.98 6.56 5.78
CA SER A 110 11.12 6.27 7.21
C SER A 110 12.55 5.89 7.59
N VAL A 111 13.24 5.11 6.74
CA VAL A 111 14.67 4.79 6.90
C VAL A 111 15.51 6.07 6.84
N ALA A 112 15.26 6.93 5.86
CA ALA A 112 15.96 8.21 5.73
C ALA A 112 15.73 9.12 6.96
N TYR A 113 14.50 9.21 7.46
CA TYR A 113 14.20 9.98 8.66
C TYR A 113 14.91 9.43 9.90
N LYS A 114 14.96 8.11 10.09
CA LYS A 114 15.74 7.49 11.18
C LYS A 114 17.21 7.87 11.08
N ALA A 115 17.82 7.77 9.88
CA ALA A 115 19.23 8.13 9.66
C ALA A 115 19.50 9.63 9.89
N LEU A 116 18.48 10.48 9.74
CA LEU A 116 18.54 11.92 10.01
C LEU A 116 18.24 12.29 11.47
N GLY A 117 17.94 11.31 12.35
CA GLY A 117 17.55 11.54 13.75
C GLY A 117 16.11 12.06 13.92
N LYS A 118 15.25 11.92 12.91
CA LYS A 118 13.86 12.37 12.89
C LYS A 118 12.90 11.22 13.20
N SER A 119 12.93 10.69 14.41
CA SER A 119 12.20 9.49 14.80
C SER A 119 10.67 9.65 14.68
N GLU A 120 10.12 10.82 15.01
CA GLU A 120 8.68 11.07 14.89
C GLU A 120 8.20 11.02 13.44
N ASP A 121 8.95 11.62 12.51
CA ASP A 121 8.63 11.57 11.08
C ASP A 121 8.72 10.11 10.55
N ALA A 122 9.70 9.35 11.02
CA ALA A 122 9.83 7.94 10.69
C ALA A 122 8.63 7.12 11.19
N HIS A 123 8.22 7.28 12.45
CA HIS A 123 7.05 6.61 13.02
C HIS A 123 5.75 7.00 12.32
N ARG A 124 5.60 8.29 11.95
CA ARG A 124 4.45 8.76 11.16
C ARG A 124 4.31 7.98 9.85
N ASN A 125 5.40 7.78 9.13
CA ASN A 125 5.36 7.01 7.89
C ASN A 125 5.05 5.53 8.11
N ILE A 126 5.59 4.91 9.15
CA ILE A 126 5.24 3.53 9.51
C ILE A 126 3.73 3.40 9.81
N ASN A 127 3.15 4.35 10.54
CA ASN A 127 1.71 4.36 10.79
C ASN A 127 0.89 4.54 9.51
N LYS A 128 1.36 5.37 8.56
CA LYS A 128 0.75 5.48 7.23
C LYS A 128 0.77 4.16 6.46
N ILE A 129 1.90 3.44 6.48
CA ILE A 129 2.01 2.11 5.87
C ILE A 129 1.02 1.14 6.52
N LYS A 130 0.97 1.07 7.86
CA LYS A 130 0.01 0.21 8.56
C LYS A 130 -1.43 0.54 8.20
N CYS A 131 -1.78 1.83 8.07
CA CYS A 131 -3.10 2.26 7.66
C CYS A 131 -3.50 1.67 6.29
N ILE A 132 -2.60 1.74 5.31
CA ILE A 132 -2.82 1.22 3.96
C ILE A 132 -2.90 -0.31 3.97
N MET A 133 -1.96 -0.98 4.63
CA MET A 133 -1.90 -2.44 4.70
C MET A 133 -3.15 -3.02 5.38
N ASP A 134 -3.62 -2.41 6.48
CA ASP A 134 -4.85 -2.85 7.16
C ASP A 134 -6.07 -2.73 6.24
N ALA A 135 -6.16 -1.68 5.42
CA ALA A 135 -7.23 -1.55 4.44
C ALA A 135 -7.14 -2.65 3.37
N LEU A 136 -5.94 -2.94 2.84
CA LEU A 136 -5.71 -3.98 1.84
C LEU A 136 -6.10 -5.37 2.37
N VAL A 137 -5.52 -5.81 3.48
CA VAL A 137 -5.74 -7.16 4.03
C VAL A 137 -7.16 -7.36 4.60
N SER A 138 -7.92 -6.27 4.76
CA SER A 138 -9.34 -6.37 5.12
C SER A 138 -10.22 -6.91 4.00
N THR A 139 -9.72 -6.96 2.77
CA THR A 139 -10.49 -7.41 1.59
C THR A 139 -10.16 -8.82 1.15
N GLY A 140 -9.05 -9.36 1.60
CA GLY A 140 -8.61 -10.71 1.25
C GLY A 140 -7.22 -11.01 1.77
N ASP A 141 -6.86 -12.28 1.77
CA ASP A 141 -5.50 -12.77 2.04
C ASP A 141 -4.68 -13.03 0.77
N GLY A 142 -5.34 -12.99 -0.39
CA GLY A 142 -4.70 -13.20 -1.68
C GLY A 142 -4.47 -14.66 -2.08
N TRP A 143 -5.00 -15.64 -1.34
CA TRP A 143 -4.68 -17.05 -1.61
C TRP A 143 -5.57 -17.69 -2.67
N SER A 144 -6.67 -17.05 -3.00
CA SER A 144 -7.57 -17.48 -4.06
C SER A 144 -8.20 -16.29 -4.74
N LYS A 145 -8.91 -16.55 -5.84
CA LYS A 145 -9.71 -15.54 -6.54
C LYS A 145 -10.79 -14.93 -5.64
N GLU A 146 -11.40 -15.74 -4.78
CA GLU A 146 -12.47 -15.34 -3.87
C GLU A 146 -11.94 -14.42 -2.78
N THR A 147 -10.71 -14.67 -2.32
CA THR A 147 -10.03 -13.90 -1.28
C THR A 147 -8.93 -12.98 -1.84
N ALA A 148 -8.99 -12.66 -3.14
CA ALA A 148 -8.04 -11.75 -3.78
C ALA A 148 -8.00 -10.39 -3.07
N ILE A 149 -6.81 -9.83 -2.88
CA ILE A 149 -6.61 -8.52 -2.27
C ILE A 149 -7.04 -7.42 -3.24
N HIS A 150 -7.99 -6.57 -2.84
CA HIS A 150 -8.46 -5.49 -3.69
C HIS A 150 -7.53 -4.28 -3.63
N VAL A 151 -6.93 -3.90 -4.77
CA VAL A 151 -6.04 -2.75 -4.91
C VAL A 151 -6.66 -1.66 -5.79
N ILE A 152 -6.26 -0.41 -5.57
CA ILE A 152 -6.72 0.74 -6.38
C ILE A 152 -5.65 1.23 -7.37
N ALA A 153 -4.45 0.68 -7.32
CA ALA A 153 -3.38 0.89 -8.30
C ALA A 153 -2.47 -0.35 -8.35
N VAL A 154 -2.00 -0.72 -9.54
CA VAL A 154 -1.12 -1.89 -9.76
C VAL A 154 0.20 -1.77 -8.98
N SER A 155 0.73 -0.56 -8.79
CA SER A 155 1.94 -0.34 -7.98
C SER A 155 1.83 -0.90 -6.55
N GLN A 156 0.61 -1.03 -6.02
CA GLN A 156 0.36 -1.47 -4.66
C GLN A 156 0.48 -2.98 -4.47
N GLU A 157 0.35 -3.77 -5.54
CA GLU A 157 0.69 -5.19 -5.52
C GLU A 157 2.17 -5.39 -5.18
N TYR A 158 3.04 -4.68 -5.88
CA TYR A 158 4.48 -4.72 -5.65
C TYR A 158 4.89 -4.11 -4.30
N ASP A 159 4.14 -3.12 -3.81
CA ASP A 159 4.34 -2.58 -2.46
C ASP A 159 3.97 -3.61 -1.40
N PHE A 160 2.88 -4.36 -1.64
CA PHE A 160 2.47 -5.46 -0.77
C PHE A 160 3.53 -6.56 -0.71
N LEU A 161 4.04 -7.00 -1.87
CA LEU A 161 5.11 -8.00 -1.93
C LEU A 161 6.35 -7.52 -1.16
N PHE A 162 6.83 -6.30 -1.45
CA PHE A 162 8.01 -5.72 -0.81
C PHE A 162 7.89 -5.69 0.72
N LEU A 163 6.73 -5.29 1.25
CA LEU A 163 6.51 -5.19 2.70
C LEU A 163 6.39 -6.55 3.38
N ASN A 164 6.07 -7.60 2.63
CA ASN A 164 5.98 -8.98 3.13
C ASN A 164 7.23 -9.81 2.80
N GLY A 165 8.32 -9.19 2.33
CA GLY A 165 9.56 -9.89 2.01
C GLY A 165 9.40 -10.89 0.84
N LEU A 166 8.53 -10.58 -0.11
CA LEU A 166 8.24 -11.40 -1.29
C LEU A 166 8.79 -10.73 -2.55
N GLU A 167 9.27 -11.55 -3.47
CA GLU A 167 9.69 -11.13 -4.81
C GLU A 167 8.80 -11.78 -5.86
N MET A 168 8.41 -11.00 -6.86
CA MET A 168 7.63 -11.51 -7.98
C MET A 168 8.52 -12.29 -8.94
N HIS A 169 8.10 -13.52 -9.28
CA HIS A 169 8.70 -14.31 -10.34
C HIS A 169 7.99 -14.10 -11.68
N THR A 170 6.68 -14.26 -11.71
CA THR A 170 5.83 -14.02 -12.90
C THR A 170 4.52 -13.33 -12.49
N GLN A 171 3.90 -12.66 -13.46
CA GLN A 171 2.58 -12.05 -13.32
C GLN A 171 1.71 -12.50 -14.48
N LEU A 172 0.49 -12.93 -14.17
CA LEU A 172 -0.53 -13.31 -15.12
C LEU A 172 -1.79 -12.49 -14.88
N PHE A 173 -2.26 -11.83 -15.93
CA PHE A 173 -3.57 -11.19 -15.90
C PHE A 173 -4.65 -12.21 -16.25
N ILE A 174 -5.63 -12.39 -15.36
CA ILE A 174 -6.74 -13.32 -15.52
C ILE A 174 -8.02 -12.54 -15.86
N ASP A 175 -8.81 -13.08 -16.77
CA ASP A 175 -10.09 -12.50 -17.16
C ASP A 175 -11.00 -12.26 -15.95
N GLY A 176 -11.62 -11.07 -15.94
CA GLY A 176 -12.41 -10.58 -14.82
C GLY A 176 -11.67 -9.62 -13.90
N GLY A 177 -10.47 -9.15 -14.33
CA GLY A 177 -9.74 -8.09 -13.64
C GLY A 177 -8.93 -8.56 -12.44
N TYR A 178 -8.27 -9.70 -12.56
CA TYR A 178 -7.40 -10.24 -11.51
C TYR A 178 -5.97 -10.37 -12.02
N ASP A 179 -5.01 -9.97 -11.19
CA ASP A 179 -3.61 -10.30 -11.35
C ASP A 179 -3.24 -11.45 -10.41
N VAL A 180 -2.51 -12.43 -10.94
CA VAL A 180 -1.93 -13.54 -10.18
C VAL A 180 -0.42 -13.41 -10.26
N LEU A 181 0.20 -13.16 -9.12
CA LEU A 181 1.64 -13.02 -9.00
C LEU A 181 2.23 -14.30 -8.41
N GLN A 182 3.07 -14.97 -9.18
CA GLN A 182 3.91 -16.04 -8.63
C GLN A 182 5.03 -15.38 -7.83
N VAL A 183 5.17 -15.80 -6.58
CA VAL A 183 6.07 -15.16 -5.63
C VAL A 183 7.04 -16.16 -5.03
N VAL A 184 8.21 -15.64 -4.65
CA VAL A 184 9.23 -16.36 -3.89
C VAL A 184 9.62 -15.52 -2.67
N SER A 185 10.07 -16.17 -1.60
CA SER A 185 10.63 -15.46 -0.45
C SER A 185 11.91 -14.74 -0.88
N SER A 186 12.05 -13.46 -0.52
CA SER A 186 13.35 -12.77 -0.65
C SER A 186 14.34 -13.42 0.31
N GLU A 187 15.52 -13.83 -0.19
CA GLU A 187 16.54 -14.52 0.62
C GLU A 187 16.82 -13.76 1.93
N GLY A 188 16.56 -14.40 3.05
CA GLY A 188 16.89 -13.92 4.39
C GLY A 188 15.75 -13.77 5.41
N ASN A 189 14.49 -13.96 5.04
CA ASN A 189 13.34 -13.75 5.94
C ASN A 189 12.45 -15.00 6.09
N GLU A 190 13.03 -16.19 6.26
CA GLU A 190 12.21 -17.40 6.57
C GLU A 190 11.43 -17.25 7.89
N GLU A 191 11.91 -16.44 8.83
CA GLU A 191 11.26 -16.25 10.15
C GLU A 191 10.11 -15.23 10.15
N ASP A 192 10.04 -14.29 9.19
CA ASP A 192 9.02 -13.23 9.14
C ASP A 192 7.80 -13.56 8.26
N MET A 193 7.80 -14.70 7.55
CA MET A 193 6.67 -15.15 6.72
C MET A 193 5.45 -15.61 7.55
N THR A 194 5.53 -15.59 8.87
CA THR A 194 4.47 -16.01 9.80
C THR A 194 3.21 -15.13 9.80
N LEU A 195 3.19 -14.00 9.10
CA LEU A 195 1.98 -13.18 8.99
C LEU A 195 0.90 -13.80 8.08
N MET A 196 1.25 -14.76 7.24
CA MET A 196 0.34 -15.38 6.26
C MET A 196 0.02 -16.86 6.50
N GLY A 197 0.58 -17.49 7.52
CA GLY A 197 0.03 -18.68 8.18
C GLY A 197 -0.13 -19.96 7.36
N ASN A 198 0.71 -20.25 6.34
CA ASN A 198 0.78 -21.58 5.75
C ASN A 198 2.22 -21.94 5.36
N GLU A 199 2.70 -23.05 5.92
CA GLU A 199 4.01 -23.63 5.65
C GLU A 199 4.13 -24.30 4.26
N ASP A 200 3.03 -24.42 3.50
CA ASP A 200 2.96 -25.14 2.24
C ASP A 200 2.79 -24.18 1.05
N ASN A 201 3.91 -23.81 0.41
CA ASN A 201 4.01 -23.26 -0.94
C ASN A 201 3.14 -22.03 -1.23
N LEU A 202 3.50 -20.86 -0.70
CA LEU A 202 3.09 -19.57 -1.24
C LEU A 202 3.70 -19.39 -2.63
N ASN A 203 3.06 -19.98 -3.65
CA ASN A 203 3.51 -19.81 -5.03
C ASN A 203 2.71 -18.73 -5.75
N GLU A 204 1.53 -18.35 -5.25
CA GLU A 204 0.64 -17.43 -5.97
C GLU A 204 -0.09 -16.50 -5.00
N LEU A 205 -0.13 -15.20 -5.37
CA LEU A 205 -0.97 -14.21 -4.73
C LEU A 205 -1.93 -13.59 -5.74
N TRP A 206 -3.20 -13.53 -5.37
CA TRP A 206 -4.28 -12.99 -6.18
C TRP A 206 -4.60 -11.57 -5.77
N PHE A 207 -4.63 -10.68 -6.76
CA PHE A 207 -5.06 -9.30 -6.59
C PHE A 207 -6.26 -8.99 -7.47
N ASP A 208 -7.25 -8.30 -6.90
CA ASP A 208 -8.38 -7.74 -7.63
C ASP A 208 -7.98 -6.33 -8.09
N VAL A 209 -7.66 -6.20 -9.38
CA VAL A 209 -7.22 -4.95 -10.01
C VAL A 209 -8.34 -4.25 -10.80
N ASN A 210 -9.60 -4.71 -10.66
CA ASN A 210 -10.72 -4.16 -11.40
C ASN A 210 -10.82 -2.64 -11.29
N GLN A 211 -10.63 -2.10 -10.07
CA GLN A 211 -10.68 -0.65 -9.86
C GLN A 211 -9.50 0.07 -10.50
N ALA A 212 -8.30 -0.53 -10.42
CA ALA A 212 -7.11 0.01 -11.05
C ALA A 212 -7.20 0.02 -12.58
N MET A 213 -7.93 -0.93 -13.17
CA MET A 213 -8.12 -1.08 -14.63
C MET A 213 -9.31 -0.29 -15.18
N LYS A 214 -10.19 0.24 -14.34
CA LYS A 214 -11.31 1.06 -14.82
C LYS A 214 -10.76 2.30 -15.52
N ARG A 215 -11.06 2.42 -16.81
CA ARG A 215 -10.89 3.69 -17.52
C ARG A 215 -11.84 4.68 -16.85
N ILE A 216 -11.31 5.79 -16.36
CA ILE A 216 -12.14 6.91 -15.98
C ILE A 216 -12.85 7.31 -17.25
N GLY A 217 -14.12 6.92 -17.36
CA GLY A 217 -14.98 7.36 -18.47
C GLY A 217 -15.03 8.88 -18.43
N ARG A 218 -14.47 9.51 -19.45
CA ARG A 218 -14.73 10.89 -19.80
C ARG A 218 -15.96 10.92 -20.68
#